data_32be096c1c9ff8bf86c2cb0efdcd622b
#
_entry.id   32be096c1c9ff8bf86c2cb0efdcd622b
#
_cell.length_a   1.000
_cell.length_b   1.000
_cell.length_c   1.000
_cell.angle_alpha   90.00
_cell.angle_beta   90.00
_cell.angle_gamma   90.00
#
_symmetry.space_group_name_H-M   'P 1'
#
loop_
_entity.id
_entity.type
_entity.pdbx_description
1 polymer ?
#
loop_
_entity_poly.entity_id
_entity_poly.type
_entity_poly.pdbx_seq_one_letter_code
_entity_poly.pdbx_strand_id
1 'polypeptide(L)'
;MIRFREDINAALKRDPAPKSKLELVLASPGLHAVWLHRITHWVWNRKLYLLARLMSTYHRFLTGVEIHPGAKIGRRFFIDHGMGVVIGETAIIGDDVMFYHGVTLGGRSLNKGKRHPTIEDGVFVGAGAKILGNITIGKNAIIGANAVITKDVASETIAVGADQRLVSKSEYDPSESWMI
;
A
#
# COMPACT_ATOMS: atom_id res chain seq x y z
N MET A 1 5.03 -15.52 -11.55
CA MET A 1 5.86 -15.14 -12.70
C MET A 1 6.02 -13.62 -12.70
N ILE A 2 7.24 -13.12 -12.90
CA ILE A 2 7.50 -11.67 -12.94
C ILE A 2 7.02 -11.15 -14.30
N ARG A 3 6.18 -10.11 -14.28
CA ARG A 3 5.49 -9.58 -15.48
C ARG A 3 5.97 -8.15 -15.79
N PHE A 4 7.27 -7.98 -15.95
CA PHE A 4 7.92 -6.67 -16.13
C PHE A 4 7.23 -5.76 -17.14
N ARG A 5 6.89 -6.27 -18.32
CA ARG A 5 6.26 -5.45 -19.37
C ARG A 5 4.90 -4.90 -19.00
N GLU A 6 4.08 -5.72 -18.30
CA GLU A 6 2.75 -5.28 -17.84
C GLU A 6 2.88 -4.17 -16.80
N ASP A 7 3.80 -4.36 -15.83
CA ASP A 7 4.01 -3.40 -14.74
C ASP A 7 4.57 -2.08 -15.26
N ILE A 8 5.56 -2.12 -16.17
CA ILE A 8 6.12 -0.93 -16.81
C ILE A 8 5.04 -0.17 -17.59
N ASN A 9 4.23 -0.87 -18.38
CA ASN A 9 3.16 -0.23 -19.15
C ASN A 9 2.07 0.35 -18.24
N ALA A 10 1.75 -0.31 -17.13
CA ALA A 10 0.78 0.20 -16.15
C ALA A 10 1.32 1.45 -15.43
N ALA A 11 2.59 1.45 -15.06
CA ALA A 11 3.24 2.60 -14.43
C ALA A 11 3.27 3.82 -15.37
N LEU A 12 3.69 3.64 -16.63
CA LEU A 12 3.72 4.74 -17.63
C LEU A 12 2.36 5.35 -17.94
N LYS A 13 1.28 4.58 -17.75
CA LYS A 13 -0.09 5.11 -17.93
C LYS A 13 -0.55 5.95 -16.74
N ARG A 14 0.04 5.74 -15.58
CA ARG A 14 -0.40 6.33 -14.29
C ARG A 14 0.52 7.43 -13.79
N ASP A 15 1.78 7.41 -14.21
CA ASP A 15 2.79 8.41 -13.85
C ASP A 15 3.28 9.11 -15.12
N PRO A 16 2.98 10.42 -15.29
CA PRO A 16 3.43 11.21 -16.44
C PRO A 16 4.88 11.72 -16.29
N ALA A 17 5.52 11.55 -15.12
CA ALA A 17 6.84 12.15 -14.84
C ALA A 17 7.98 11.50 -15.63
N PRO A 18 8.07 10.14 -15.78
CA PRO A 18 9.18 9.50 -16.46
C PRO A 18 9.21 9.84 -17.96
N LYS A 19 10.35 10.31 -18.44
CA LYS A 19 10.57 10.65 -19.85
C LYS A 19 10.91 9.46 -20.73
N SER A 20 11.27 8.32 -20.09
CA SER A 20 11.59 7.08 -20.80
C SER A 20 11.29 5.84 -19.98
N LYS A 21 11.10 4.69 -20.66
CA LYS A 21 10.96 3.38 -19.99
C LYS A 21 12.19 3.03 -19.17
N LEU A 22 13.36 3.40 -19.63
CA LEU A 22 14.63 3.13 -18.95
C LEU A 22 14.69 3.90 -17.62
N GLU A 23 14.35 5.19 -17.64
CA GLU A 23 14.27 6.02 -16.44
C GLU A 23 13.31 5.41 -15.41
N LEU A 24 12.07 5.07 -15.82
CA LEU A 24 11.10 4.41 -14.96
C LEU A 24 11.66 3.13 -14.34
N VAL A 25 12.28 2.26 -15.13
CA VAL A 25 12.84 0.98 -14.65
C VAL A 25 13.98 1.19 -13.68
N LEU A 26 14.82 2.19 -13.87
CA LEU A 26 16.00 2.43 -13.02
C LEU A 26 15.67 3.27 -11.78
N ALA A 27 14.69 4.16 -11.84
CA ALA A 27 14.44 5.18 -10.82
C ALA A 27 13.12 4.99 -10.03
N SER A 28 12.29 3.96 -10.31
CA SER A 28 11.03 3.76 -9.60
C SER A 28 11.17 2.78 -8.43
N PRO A 29 11.26 3.25 -7.18
CA PRO A 29 11.36 2.38 -6.00
C PRO A 29 10.10 1.52 -5.82
N GLY A 30 8.91 2.02 -6.18
CA GLY A 30 7.67 1.26 -6.12
C GLY A 30 7.65 0.05 -7.04
N LEU A 31 8.13 0.17 -8.28
CA LEU A 31 8.28 -0.97 -9.20
C LEU A 31 9.28 -2.00 -8.65
N HIS A 32 10.41 -1.53 -8.15
CA HIS A 32 11.42 -2.40 -7.54
C HIS A 32 10.83 -3.18 -6.36
N ALA A 33 10.09 -2.50 -5.47
CA ALA A 33 9.46 -3.13 -4.32
C ALA A 33 8.49 -4.25 -4.72
N VAL A 34 7.63 -4.02 -5.73
CA VAL A 34 6.70 -5.02 -6.23
C VAL A 34 7.42 -6.22 -6.87
N TRP A 35 8.47 -5.98 -7.65
CA TRP A 35 9.23 -7.07 -8.27
C TRP A 35 10.00 -7.89 -7.25
N LEU A 36 10.65 -7.24 -6.29
CA LEU A 36 11.36 -7.90 -5.20
C LEU A 36 10.40 -8.67 -4.29
N HIS A 37 9.21 -8.13 -4.03
CA HIS A 37 8.18 -8.84 -3.29
C HIS A 37 7.78 -10.15 -3.98
N ARG A 38 7.62 -10.19 -5.30
CA ARG A 38 7.27 -11.44 -6.01
C ARG A 38 8.30 -12.55 -5.78
N ILE A 39 9.58 -12.19 -5.65
CA ILE A 39 10.65 -13.13 -5.31
C ILE A 39 10.52 -13.60 -3.87
N THR A 40 10.35 -12.68 -2.92
CA THR A 40 10.19 -13.03 -1.50
C THR A 40 8.92 -13.83 -1.22
N HIS A 41 7.83 -13.51 -1.92
CA HIS A 41 6.58 -14.27 -1.83
C HIS A 41 6.74 -15.71 -2.34
N TRP A 42 7.50 -15.91 -3.41
CA TRP A 42 7.83 -17.25 -3.91
C TRP A 42 8.66 -18.04 -2.90
N VAL A 43 9.66 -17.42 -2.21
CA VAL A 43 10.44 -18.04 -1.13
C VAL A 43 9.55 -18.37 0.06
N TRP A 44 8.63 -17.46 0.43
CA TRP A 44 7.66 -17.65 1.50
C TRP A 44 6.78 -18.87 1.27
N ASN A 45 6.26 -19.02 0.06
CA ASN A 45 5.41 -20.15 -0.33
C ASN A 45 6.14 -21.51 -0.32
N ARG A 46 7.47 -21.50 -0.25
CA ARG A 46 8.32 -22.68 -0.01
C ARG A 46 8.58 -22.94 1.48
N LYS A 47 7.86 -22.22 2.37
CA LYS A 47 7.99 -22.32 3.83
C LYS A 47 9.38 -21.91 4.37
N LEU A 48 10.19 -21.23 3.58
CA LEU A 48 11.48 -20.64 3.98
C LEU A 48 11.23 -19.26 4.63
N TYR A 49 10.44 -19.26 5.71
CA TYR A 49 9.88 -18.05 6.31
C TYR A 49 10.93 -17.05 6.78
N LEU A 50 11.96 -17.52 7.50
CA LEU A 50 13.03 -16.65 7.99
C LEU A 50 13.78 -15.99 6.84
N LEU A 51 14.16 -16.75 5.82
CA LEU A 51 14.85 -16.22 4.64
C LEU A 51 13.99 -15.17 3.93
N ALA A 52 12.71 -15.46 3.69
CA ALA A 52 11.79 -14.51 3.07
C ALA A 52 11.65 -13.21 3.89
N ARG A 53 11.62 -13.30 5.23
CA ARG A 53 11.57 -12.13 6.11
C ARG A 53 12.85 -11.30 6.04
N LEU A 54 14.01 -11.92 6.08
CA LEU A 54 15.30 -11.22 5.94
C LEU A 54 15.41 -10.52 4.59
N MET A 55 15.02 -11.19 3.51
CA MET A 55 14.96 -10.59 2.17
C MET A 55 13.99 -9.39 2.14
N SER A 56 12.79 -9.51 2.72
CA SER A 56 11.82 -8.41 2.77
C SER A 56 12.36 -7.20 3.55
N THR A 57 13.06 -7.42 4.65
CA THR A 57 13.70 -6.36 5.43
C THR A 57 14.79 -5.64 4.61
N TYR A 58 15.60 -6.39 3.87
CA TYR A 58 16.60 -5.82 2.98
C TYR A 58 15.96 -5.03 1.83
N HIS A 59 14.86 -5.54 1.24
CA HIS A 59 14.13 -4.84 0.18
C HIS A 59 13.51 -3.52 0.67
N ARG A 60 13.00 -3.50 1.92
CA ARG A 60 12.55 -2.26 2.56
C ARG A 60 13.68 -1.24 2.67
N PHE A 61 14.88 -1.66 3.06
CA PHE A 61 16.05 -0.78 3.13
C PHE A 61 16.38 -0.16 1.76
N LEU A 62 16.28 -0.94 0.67
CA LEU A 62 16.57 -0.47 -0.68
C LEU A 62 15.48 0.46 -1.26
N THR A 63 14.21 0.24 -0.92
CA THR A 63 13.08 0.87 -1.62
C THR A 63 12.27 1.83 -0.76
N GLY A 64 12.43 1.79 0.56
CA GLY A 64 11.57 2.51 1.50
C GLY A 64 10.15 1.93 1.64
N VAL A 65 9.87 0.78 0.98
CA VAL A 65 8.56 0.11 0.95
C VAL A 65 8.63 -1.20 1.73
N GLU A 66 7.78 -1.36 2.73
CA GLU A 66 7.65 -2.61 3.48
C GLU A 66 6.50 -3.45 2.95
N ILE A 67 6.81 -4.60 2.37
CA ILE A 67 5.80 -5.60 1.97
C ILE A 67 6.12 -6.92 2.67
N HIS A 68 5.20 -7.39 3.51
CA HIS A 68 5.35 -8.69 4.14
C HIS A 68 5.32 -9.80 3.08
N PRO A 69 6.23 -10.80 3.12
CA PRO A 69 6.30 -11.86 2.10
C PRO A 69 5.01 -12.67 1.93
N GLY A 70 4.18 -12.75 2.98
CA GLY A 70 2.88 -13.45 2.95
C GLY A 70 1.77 -12.70 2.22
N ALA A 71 1.91 -11.39 1.98
CA ALA A 71 0.91 -10.59 1.27
C ALA A 71 0.67 -11.13 -0.15
N LYS A 72 -0.58 -11.08 -0.59
CA LYS A 72 -0.96 -11.50 -1.95
C LYS A 72 -1.20 -10.26 -2.80
N ILE A 73 -0.48 -10.12 -3.91
CA ILE A 73 -0.54 -8.95 -4.79
C ILE A 73 -0.86 -9.40 -6.21
N GLY A 74 -1.91 -8.81 -6.77
CA GLY A 74 -2.38 -9.03 -8.12
C GLY A 74 -1.48 -8.43 -9.20
N ARG A 75 -2.04 -8.25 -10.39
CA ARG A 75 -1.34 -7.77 -11.58
C ARG A 75 -1.39 -6.24 -11.67
N ARG A 76 -0.36 -5.64 -12.27
CA ARG A 76 -0.32 -4.20 -12.56
C ARG A 76 -0.54 -3.31 -11.33
N PHE A 77 -0.16 -3.84 -10.15
CA PHE A 77 -0.11 -3.03 -8.94
C PHE A 77 1.01 -2.01 -9.06
N PHE A 78 0.68 -0.76 -8.85
CA PHE A 78 1.62 0.36 -8.95
C PHE A 78 1.68 1.15 -7.65
N ILE A 79 2.90 1.43 -7.20
CA ILE A 79 3.17 2.29 -6.05
C ILE A 79 3.93 3.51 -6.56
N ASP A 80 3.32 4.67 -6.41
CA ASP A 80 3.94 5.94 -6.74
C ASP A 80 4.71 6.50 -5.54
N HIS A 81 5.93 7.00 -5.78
CA HIS A 81 6.92 7.43 -4.79
C HIS A 81 7.39 6.33 -3.82
N GLY A 82 6.51 5.60 -3.19
CA GLY A 82 6.75 4.39 -2.41
C GLY A 82 7.16 4.59 -0.95
N MET A 83 7.89 5.63 -0.59
CA MET A 83 8.42 5.81 0.77
C MET A 83 7.33 5.68 1.85
N GLY A 84 7.59 4.83 2.86
CA GLY A 84 6.70 4.65 4.01
C GLY A 84 5.44 3.83 3.74
N VAL A 85 5.30 3.19 2.58
CA VAL A 85 4.23 2.20 2.34
C VAL A 85 4.49 0.97 3.20
N VAL A 86 3.45 0.48 3.87
CA VAL A 86 3.49 -0.76 4.70
C VAL A 86 2.33 -1.67 4.32
N ILE A 87 2.64 -2.88 3.86
CA ILE A 87 1.66 -3.91 3.49
C ILE A 87 1.85 -5.13 4.38
N GLY A 88 0.87 -5.39 5.27
CA GLY A 88 0.93 -6.45 6.27
C GLY A 88 0.72 -7.86 5.70
N GLU A 89 1.02 -8.87 6.53
CA GLU A 89 1.13 -10.29 6.18
C GLU A 89 -0.06 -10.88 5.41
N THR A 90 -1.28 -10.60 5.89
CA THR A 90 -2.49 -11.20 5.34
C THR A 90 -3.26 -10.25 4.41
N ALA A 91 -2.61 -9.16 3.96
CA ALA A 91 -3.19 -8.26 2.97
C ALA A 91 -3.38 -8.96 1.63
N ILE A 92 -4.47 -8.60 0.96
CA ILE A 92 -4.79 -9.07 -0.39
C ILE A 92 -5.01 -7.82 -1.24
N ILE A 93 -4.32 -7.72 -2.35
CA ILE A 93 -4.42 -6.62 -3.31
C ILE A 93 -4.77 -7.21 -4.67
N GLY A 94 -5.84 -6.72 -5.26
CA GLY A 94 -6.33 -7.12 -6.58
C GLY A 94 -5.47 -6.61 -7.74
N ASP A 95 -6.04 -6.70 -8.93
CA ASP A 95 -5.43 -6.22 -10.16
C ASP A 95 -5.65 -4.71 -10.34
N ASP A 96 -4.74 -4.03 -11.05
CA ASP A 96 -4.85 -2.62 -11.42
C ASP A 96 -4.97 -1.62 -10.25
N VAL A 97 -4.54 -2.00 -9.06
CA VAL A 97 -4.56 -1.14 -7.88
C VAL A 97 -3.39 -0.15 -7.91
N MET A 98 -3.64 1.08 -7.42
CA MET A 98 -2.61 2.11 -7.29
C MET A 98 -2.55 2.66 -5.86
N PHE A 99 -1.33 2.75 -5.32
CA PHE A 99 -1.04 3.40 -4.04
C PHE A 99 -0.07 4.54 -4.21
N TYR A 100 -0.24 5.56 -3.38
CA TYR A 100 0.79 6.56 -3.14
C TYR A 100 1.66 6.21 -1.91
N HIS A 101 2.68 7.03 -1.67
CA HIS A 101 3.57 6.92 -0.50
C HIS A 101 2.80 6.95 0.82
N GLY A 102 3.39 6.39 1.88
CA GLY A 102 2.85 6.43 3.23
C GLY A 102 1.57 5.63 3.47
N VAL A 103 1.04 4.91 2.48
CA VAL A 103 -0.14 4.05 2.64
C VAL A 103 0.18 2.87 3.55
N THR A 104 -0.75 2.57 4.47
CA THR A 104 -0.62 1.42 5.37
C THR A 104 -1.82 0.48 5.24
N LEU A 105 -1.56 -0.79 4.95
CA LEU A 105 -2.51 -1.90 5.12
C LEU A 105 -2.17 -2.64 6.42
N GLY A 106 -2.76 -2.19 7.54
CA GLY A 106 -2.45 -2.63 8.89
C GLY A 106 -3.47 -3.62 9.48
N GLY A 107 -3.02 -4.42 10.46
CA GLY A 107 -3.90 -5.27 11.26
C GLY A 107 -4.42 -4.54 12.50
N ARG A 108 -5.63 -4.92 12.98
CA ARG A 108 -6.22 -4.44 14.25
C ARG A 108 -6.40 -5.56 15.27
N SER A 109 -5.89 -6.76 15.00
CA SER A 109 -6.01 -7.92 15.87
C SER A 109 -4.65 -8.56 16.11
N LEU A 110 -4.41 -9.06 17.31
CA LEU A 110 -3.26 -9.88 17.65
C LEU A 110 -3.46 -11.36 17.30
N ASN A 111 -4.67 -11.76 16.94
CA ASN A 111 -4.96 -13.14 16.56
C ASN A 111 -4.26 -13.50 15.25
N LYS A 112 -3.80 -14.75 15.17
CA LYS A 112 -3.29 -15.33 13.92
C LYS A 112 -4.46 -15.48 12.93
N GLY A 113 -4.16 -15.31 11.64
CA GLY A 113 -5.15 -15.42 10.57
C GLY A 113 -5.36 -14.10 9.82
N LYS A 114 -6.45 -14.00 9.07
CA LYS A 114 -6.79 -12.81 8.28
C LYS A 114 -7.07 -11.62 9.18
N ARG A 115 -6.20 -10.61 9.15
CA ARG A 115 -6.26 -9.42 10.00
C ARG A 115 -5.90 -8.11 9.28
N HIS A 116 -5.50 -8.20 8.02
CA HIS A 116 -5.16 -7.05 7.16
C HIS A 116 -6.20 -6.90 6.06
N PRO A 117 -6.30 -5.72 5.43
CA PRO A 117 -7.32 -5.42 4.43
C PRO A 117 -7.26 -6.30 3.18
N THR A 118 -8.41 -6.39 2.51
CA THR A 118 -8.54 -6.83 1.13
C THR A 118 -8.86 -5.61 0.27
N ILE A 119 -8.06 -5.36 -0.75
CA ILE A 119 -8.21 -4.29 -1.72
C ILE A 119 -8.62 -4.94 -3.04
N GLU A 120 -9.79 -4.65 -3.54
CA GLU A 120 -10.27 -5.21 -4.81
C GLU A 120 -9.66 -4.51 -6.03
N ASP A 121 -10.02 -4.98 -7.23
CA ASP A 121 -9.45 -4.49 -8.48
C ASP A 121 -9.74 -3.00 -8.72
N GLY A 122 -8.80 -2.31 -9.31
CA GLY A 122 -8.95 -0.94 -9.76
C GLY A 122 -8.99 0.11 -8.65
N VAL A 123 -8.80 -0.28 -7.39
CA VAL A 123 -8.82 0.65 -6.25
C VAL A 123 -7.65 1.62 -6.32
N PHE A 124 -7.93 2.88 -6.01
CA PHE A 124 -6.96 3.94 -5.87
C PHE A 124 -6.83 4.38 -4.41
N VAL A 125 -5.60 4.46 -3.89
CA VAL A 125 -5.35 4.85 -2.50
C VAL A 125 -4.40 6.04 -2.44
N GLY A 126 -4.91 7.17 -1.96
CA GLY A 126 -4.20 8.42 -1.81
C GLY A 126 -3.09 8.37 -0.76
N ALA A 127 -2.17 9.33 -0.87
CA ALA A 127 -0.99 9.42 -0.02
C ALA A 127 -1.33 9.42 1.47
N GLY A 128 -0.55 8.67 2.26
CA GLY A 128 -0.70 8.64 3.71
C GLY A 128 -1.91 7.90 4.26
N ALA A 129 -2.82 7.37 3.43
CA ALA A 129 -4.02 6.68 3.91
C ALA A 129 -3.68 5.45 4.76
N LYS A 130 -4.48 5.21 5.81
CA LYS A 130 -4.35 4.08 6.74
C LYS A 130 -5.59 3.21 6.65
N ILE A 131 -5.47 2.02 6.10
CA ILE A 131 -6.57 1.04 5.96
C ILE A 131 -6.29 -0.08 6.96
N LEU A 132 -7.15 -0.22 7.97
CA LEU A 132 -6.83 -0.99 9.16
C LEU A 132 -7.88 -2.05 9.47
N GLY A 133 -7.43 -3.28 9.63
CA GLY A 133 -8.26 -4.42 10.03
C GLY A 133 -8.59 -5.37 8.88
N ASN A 134 -9.35 -6.41 9.18
CA ASN A 134 -9.86 -7.33 8.16
C ASN A 134 -11.12 -6.74 7.51
N ILE A 135 -10.91 -5.75 6.67
CA ILE A 135 -11.97 -5.03 5.94
C ILE A 135 -11.73 -5.13 4.43
N THR A 136 -12.77 -4.87 3.66
CA THR A 136 -12.73 -4.89 2.20
C THR A 136 -12.92 -3.49 1.63
N ILE A 137 -12.04 -3.10 0.73
CA ILE A 137 -12.20 -1.92 -0.11
C ILE A 137 -12.66 -2.42 -1.48
N GLY A 138 -13.91 -2.10 -1.81
CA GLY A 138 -14.59 -2.60 -2.99
C GLY A 138 -14.01 -2.07 -4.30
N LYS A 139 -14.30 -2.78 -5.37
CA LYS A 139 -13.76 -2.54 -6.72
C LYS A 139 -13.93 -1.07 -7.15
N ASN A 140 -12.88 -0.52 -7.78
CA ASN A 140 -12.82 0.86 -8.27
C ASN A 140 -13.09 1.95 -7.19
N ALA A 141 -13.06 1.62 -5.91
CA ALA A 141 -13.18 2.62 -4.86
C ALA A 141 -11.95 3.53 -4.83
N ILE A 142 -12.13 4.75 -4.37
CA ILE A 142 -11.07 5.74 -4.18
C ILE A 142 -10.96 6.06 -2.70
N ILE A 143 -9.77 5.93 -2.15
CA ILE A 143 -9.45 6.34 -0.78
C ILE A 143 -8.66 7.64 -0.84
N GLY A 144 -9.19 8.68 -0.22
CA GLY A 144 -8.56 9.99 -0.16
C GLY A 144 -7.25 9.99 0.64
N ALA A 145 -6.40 10.99 0.37
CA ALA A 145 -5.15 11.16 1.09
C ALA A 145 -5.38 11.33 2.60
N ASN A 146 -4.50 10.72 3.40
CA ASN A 146 -4.52 10.73 4.88
C ASN A 146 -5.83 10.21 5.50
N ALA A 147 -6.72 9.57 4.74
CA ALA A 147 -7.92 8.95 5.29
C ALA A 147 -7.58 7.75 6.18
N VAL A 148 -8.28 7.61 7.30
CA VAL A 148 -8.20 6.46 8.20
C VAL A 148 -9.44 5.61 8.04
N ILE A 149 -9.30 4.46 7.38
CA ILE A 149 -10.39 3.55 7.03
C ILE A 149 -10.37 2.33 7.95
N THR A 150 -11.48 2.11 8.66
CA THR A 150 -11.62 1.01 9.64
C THR A 150 -12.88 0.18 9.43
N LYS A 151 -13.63 0.46 8.36
CA LYS A 151 -14.85 -0.25 7.93
C LYS A 151 -14.78 -0.51 6.43
N ASP A 152 -15.57 -1.45 5.96
CA ASP A 152 -15.67 -1.75 4.54
C ASP A 152 -16.10 -0.51 3.74
N VAL A 153 -15.56 -0.39 2.53
CA VAL A 153 -15.91 0.64 1.56
C VAL A 153 -16.53 -0.05 0.35
N ALA A 154 -17.72 0.36 -0.04
CA ALA A 154 -18.41 -0.23 -1.19
C ALA A 154 -17.66 0.04 -2.51
N SER A 155 -17.92 -0.79 -3.52
CA SER A 155 -17.41 -0.56 -4.88
C SER A 155 -17.87 0.79 -5.42
N GLU A 156 -17.06 1.39 -6.31
CA GLU A 156 -17.35 2.68 -6.97
C GLU A 156 -17.61 3.84 -5.99
N THR A 157 -17.06 3.77 -4.77
CA THR A 157 -17.27 4.76 -3.71
C THR A 157 -15.99 5.54 -3.43
N ILE A 158 -16.12 6.82 -3.10
CA ILE A 158 -15.01 7.66 -2.65
C ILE A 158 -15.10 7.81 -1.13
N ALA A 159 -14.07 7.30 -0.41
CA ALA A 159 -13.93 7.49 1.01
C ALA A 159 -12.86 8.55 1.29
N VAL A 160 -13.24 9.65 1.89
CA VAL A 160 -12.36 10.78 2.24
C VAL A 160 -12.14 10.84 3.75
N GLY A 161 -11.01 11.38 4.16
CA GLY A 161 -10.75 11.74 5.56
C GLY A 161 -11.60 12.94 6.00
N ALA A 162 -11.57 13.22 7.31
CA ALA A 162 -12.21 14.45 7.83
C ALA A 162 -11.52 15.69 7.25
N ASP A 163 -12.33 16.70 6.94
CA ASP A 163 -11.80 18.02 6.59
C ASP A 163 -11.01 18.62 7.76
N GLN A 164 -10.09 19.54 7.44
CA GLN A 164 -9.34 20.23 8.48
C GLN A 164 -10.31 20.95 9.42
N ARG A 165 -10.12 20.79 10.73
CA ARG A 165 -10.81 21.58 11.74
C ARG A 165 -9.91 22.75 12.13
N LEU A 166 -10.39 23.96 11.88
CA LEU A 166 -9.73 25.17 12.35
C LEU A 166 -10.29 25.51 13.73
N VAL A 167 -9.40 25.62 14.72
CA VAL A 167 -9.74 25.97 16.10
C VAL A 167 -8.96 27.23 16.44
N SER A 168 -9.57 28.20 17.14
CA SER A 168 -8.87 29.37 17.64
C SER A 168 -7.78 28.92 18.62
N LYS A 169 -6.59 29.52 18.53
CA LYS A 169 -5.50 29.23 19.46
C LYS A 169 -5.90 29.52 20.93
N SER A 170 -6.83 30.45 21.15
CA SER A 170 -7.39 30.78 22.47
C SER A 170 -8.31 29.69 23.02
N GLU A 171 -8.85 28.81 22.17
CA GLU A 171 -9.71 27.69 22.54
C GLU A 171 -8.93 26.38 22.67
N TYR A 172 -7.63 26.42 22.39
CA TYR A 172 -6.77 25.25 22.45
C TYR A 172 -6.27 25.02 23.85
N ASP A 173 -6.70 23.94 24.50
CA ASP A 173 -6.15 23.45 25.76
C ASP A 173 -5.08 22.38 25.50
N PRO A 174 -3.80 22.65 25.78
CA PRO A 174 -2.73 21.67 25.60
C PRO A 174 -2.88 20.41 26.47
N SER A 175 -3.63 20.50 27.57
CA SER A 175 -3.86 19.35 28.48
C SER A 175 -4.86 18.33 27.91
N GLU A 176 -5.74 18.75 26.99
CA GLU A 176 -6.68 17.87 26.31
C GLU A 176 -6.14 17.31 24.98
N SER A 177 -4.94 17.72 24.57
CA SER A 177 -4.39 17.40 23.24
C SER A 177 -3.67 16.04 23.19
N TRP A 178 -4.40 14.97 23.37
CA TRP A 178 -4.00 13.63 22.89
C TRP A 178 -4.31 13.43 21.39
N MET A 179 -4.43 14.49 20.63
CA MET A 179 -4.74 14.46 19.20
C MET A 179 -3.50 14.58 18.32
N ILE A 180 -2.42 13.86 18.68
CA ILE A 180 -1.33 13.62 17.76
C ILE A 180 -1.27 12.13 17.44
#